data_364d39850b89de3f87380979b7027883
#
_entry.id   364d39850b89de3f87380979b7027883
#
_cell.length_a   1.000
_cell.length_b   1.000
_cell.length_c   1.000
_cell.angle_alpha   90.00
_cell.angle_beta   90.00
_cell.angle_gamma   90.00
#
_symmetry.space_group_name_H-M   'P 1'
#
loop_
_entity.id
_entity.type
_entity.pdbx_description
1 polymer ?
#
loop_
_entity_poly.entity_id
_entity_poly.type
_entity_poly.pdbx_seq_one_letter_code
_entity_poly.pdbx_strand_id
1 'polypeptide(L)'
;MLHFSAMKKSFTRFPWFYILFTFYPLLFLWAVNISQMDPAVVIRPFLFTLLGSAILYGILYLVFRDLVRAGMIGTLLLIAFFSYGHIYYEARAVPALKILSHHTTLVPLYLLLFGLAIWGALRLKKVGSFILYLNVVSLFLVALQVVELGYAYIRSSYAASQPVKVQSGLALTTTLKDMPDIYVIVLDTYMRSDALKQELGYDNSPFIDQLTQMGFYVASCGRPNYTFTYGSISALLNMRYIPLAYANDVWSEFSNNGFWSILKNDEVRQQLKSVGYKTVAFQEEYPILEFNDSDVLIGTNHPAINSIYLYPFEVMYKQSTALIILNALDPKGKISQYFQKKPVGPKTNSVDLSGFSGANRDLVATHVISTQFILDHITDVPAIAGPKFTYIHLFIPHYPYVFGPDGEIMTDPGYYSGDRGSAINRTYEEKGYINQVQYIDKRIVPILQTIINKSKNPPIITLMGDHGLNDANRQTVLLAYYLPGNGAAKLYSTISPVNSFRLIFDEYFGANYPLLPDQSYISDIETAADAYPDCAP
;
A
#
# COMPACT_ATOMS: atom_id res chain seq x y z
N MET A 1 7.22 -51.55 -3.91
CA MET A 1 6.52 -51.85 -2.64
C MET A 1 7.32 -51.49 -1.38
N LEU A 2 8.62 -51.78 -1.29
CA LEU A 2 9.45 -51.48 -0.11
C LEU A 2 9.51 -49.98 0.24
N HIS A 3 9.62 -49.08 -0.73
CA HIS A 3 9.64 -47.62 -0.50
C HIS A 3 8.31 -47.09 0.07
N PHE A 4 7.18 -47.60 -0.36
CA PHE A 4 5.86 -47.20 0.14
C PHE A 4 5.62 -47.65 1.59
N SER A 5 6.11 -48.82 1.97
CA SER A 5 6.04 -49.35 3.36
C SER A 5 6.92 -48.57 4.32
N ALA A 6 8.13 -48.18 3.92
CA ALA A 6 9.04 -47.37 4.72
C ALA A 6 8.49 -45.92 4.90
N MET A 7 7.95 -45.32 3.86
CA MET A 7 7.34 -43.99 3.90
C MET A 7 6.09 -43.97 4.81
N LYS A 8 5.22 -44.98 4.74
CA LYS A 8 4.08 -45.16 5.62
C LYS A 8 4.49 -45.29 7.08
N LYS A 9 5.58 -46.01 7.37
CA LYS A 9 6.11 -46.25 8.73
C LYS A 9 6.74 -44.98 9.30
N SER A 10 7.42 -44.18 8.47
CA SER A 10 7.97 -42.87 8.85
C SER A 10 6.86 -41.88 9.17
N PHE A 11 5.82 -41.78 8.31
CA PHE A 11 4.72 -40.84 8.48
C PHE A 11 3.89 -41.11 9.75
N THR A 12 3.83 -42.34 10.23
CA THR A 12 3.08 -42.72 11.45
C THR A 12 3.91 -42.59 12.72
N ARG A 13 5.22 -42.40 12.64
CA ARG A 13 6.11 -42.42 13.83
C ARG A 13 6.94 -41.16 14.04
N PHE A 14 7.22 -40.41 12.95
CA PHE A 14 7.97 -39.17 13.00
C PHE A 14 7.03 -37.98 13.14
N PRO A 15 7.33 -36.95 13.96
CA PRO A 15 6.47 -35.78 14.15
C PRO A 15 6.59 -34.78 12.99
N TRP A 16 6.15 -35.19 11.79
CA TRP A 16 6.12 -34.31 10.61
C TRP A 16 5.28 -33.07 10.82
N PHE A 17 4.24 -33.14 11.66
CA PHE A 17 3.39 -32.02 12.03
C PHE A 17 4.17 -30.82 12.56
N TYR A 18 5.31 -31.05 13.26
CA TYR A 18 6.14 -29.95 13.73
C TYR A 18 6.76 -29.18 12.57
N ILE A 19 7.34 -29.87 11.61
CA ILE A 19 7.97 -29.28 10.43
C ILE A 19 6.90 -28.60 9.57
N LEU A 20 5.81 -29.28 9.30
CA LEU A 20 4.71 -28.74 8.49
C LEU A 20 4.08 -27.51 9.13
N PHE A 21 3.89 -27.53 10.44
CA PHE A 21 3.34 -26.39 11.16
C PHE A 21 4.30 -25.20 11.24
N THR A 22 5.62 -25.43 11.16
CA THR A 22 6.60 -24.33 11.03
C THR A 22 6.36 -23.51 9.75
N PHE A 23 5.98 -24.17 8.66
CA PHE A 23 5.72 -23.50 7.37
C PHE A 23 4.32 -22.91 7.26
N TYR A 24 3.31 -23.55 7.84
CA TYR A 24 1.91 -23.18 7.65
C TYR A 24 1.60 -21.70 7.91
N PRO A 25 1.97 -21.10 9.06
CA PRO A 25 1.63 -19.70 9.34
C PRO A 25 2.29 -18.71 8.37
N LEU A 26 3.50 -19.03 7.89
CA LEU A 26 4.21 -18.22 6.91
C LEU A 26 3.57 -18.32 5.52
N LEU A 27 3.22 -19.53 5.10
CA LEU A 27 2.52 -19.76 3.84
C LEU A 27 1.15 -19.10 3.86
N PHE A 28 0.42 -19.21 4.97
CA PHE A 28 -0.86 -18.53 5.16
C PHE A 28 -0.71 -17.01 5.06
N LEU A 29 0.24 -16.44 5.81
CA LEU A 29 0.49 -15.00 5.77
C LEU A 29 0.88 -14.53 4.36
N TRP A 30 1.65 -15.35 3.63
CA TRP A 30 2.02 -15.06 2.25
C TRP A 30 0.81 -15.20 1.31
N ALA A 31 0.05 -16.28 1.40
CA ALA A 31 -1.10 -16.53 0.54
C ALA A 31 -2.14 -15.40 0.62
N VAL A 32 -2.46 -14.98 1.84
CA VAL A 32 -3.40 -13.87 2.08
C VAL A 32 -2.88 -12.53 1.54
N ASN A 33 -1.56 -12.35 1.44
CA ASN A 33 -0.95 -11.08 1.02
C ASN A 33 -0.16 -11.17 -0.30
N ILE A 34 -0.35 -12.23 -1.08
CA ILE A 34 0.47 -12.53 -2.28
C ILE A 34 0.42 -11.43 -3.34
N SER A 35 -0.68 -10.68 -3.42
CA SER A 35 -0.86 -9.60 -4.40
C SER A 35 -0.03 -8.36 -4.11
N GLN A 36 0.38 -8.20 -2.86
CA GLN A 36 1.08 -7.01 -2.38
C GLN A 36 2.57 -7.24 -2.19
N MET A 37 3.04 -8.46 -2.43
CA MET A 37 4.40 -8.85 -2.03
C MET A 37 5.18 -9.52 -3.15
N ASP A 38 6.36 -8.99 -3.39
CA ASP A 38 7.39 -9.71 -4.14
C ASP A 38 7.75 -11.01 -3.39
N PRO A 39 7.77 -12.18 -4.05
CA PRO A 39 8.20 -13.44 -3.44
C PRO A 39 9.55 -13.37 -2.73
N ALA A 40 10.45 -12.49 -3.16
CA ALA A 40 11.78 -12.33 -2.56
C ALA A 40 11.72 -11.85 -1.11
N VAL A 41 10.71 -11.04 -0.73
CA VAL A 41 10.59 -10.50 0.64
C VAL A 41 10.19 -11.56 1.68
N VAL A 42 9.65 -12.68 1.23
CA VAL A 42 9.20 -13.78 2.09
C VAL A 42 10.36 -14.69 2.51
N ILE A 43 11.43 -14.76 1.68
CA ILE A 43 12.55 -15.71 1.87
C ILE A 43 13.22 -15.54 3.24
N ARG A 44 13.48 -14.30 3.63
CA ARG A 44 14.20 -14.01 4.87
C ARG A 44 13.43 -14.43 6.13
N PRO A 45 12.16 -14.05 6.35
CA PRO A 45 11.33 -14.58 7.43
C PRO A 45 11.21 -16.11 7.44
N PHE A 46 11.13 -16.74 6.26
CA PHE A 46 11.14 -18.21 6.17
C PHE A 46 12.43 -18.81 6.71
N LEU A 47 13.58 -18.28 6.31
CA LEU A 47 14.88 -18.77 6.79
C LEU A 47 15.04 -18.57 8.30
N PHE A 48 14.65 -17.43 8.84
CA PHE A 48 14.70 -17.17 10.29
C PHE A 48 13.77 -18.09 11.07
N THR A 49 12.57 -18.31 10.59
CA THR A 49 11.60 -19.21 11.24
C THR A 49 12.08 -20.65 11.19
N LEU A 50 12.61 -21.09 10.05
CA LEU A 50 13.15 -22.44 9.89
C LEU A 50 14.34 -22.67 10.83
N LEU A 51 15.28 -21.74 10.89
CA LEU A 51 16.44 -21.83 11.78
C LEU A 51 16.02 -21.81 13.25
N GLY A 52 15.15 -20.86 13.63
CA GLY A 52 14.65 -20.76 15.00
C GLY A 52 13.89 -22.00 15.45
N SER A 53 13.03 -22.54 14.61
CA SER A 53 12.30 -23.78 14.89
C SER A 53 13.21 -25.00 14.95
N ALA A 54 14.24 -25.08 14.10
CA ALA A 54 15.21 -26.17 14.14
C ALA A 54 16.02 -26.14 15.46
N ILE A 55 16.45 -24.96 15.89
CA ILE A 55 17.14 -24.77 17.17
C ILE A 55 16.21 -25.14 18.33
N LEU A 56 14.96 -24.66 18.33
CA LEU A 56 13.96 -24.98 19.34
C LEU A 56 13.75 -26.51 19.44
N TYR A 57 13.55 -27.17 18.30
CA TYR A 57 13.39 -28.62 18.27
C TYR A 57 14.61 -29.36 18.81
N GLY A 58 15.82 -28.93 18.44
CA GLY A 58 17.06 -29.48 18.94
C GLY A 58 17.18 -29.38 20.46
N ILE A 59 16.88 -28.20 21.02
CA ILE A 59 16.87 -27.98 22.47
C ILE A 59 15.87 -28.91 23.16
N LEU A 60 14.62 -28.95 22.66
CA LEU A 60 13.59 -29.81 23.23
C LEU A 60 13.95 -31.30 23.13
N TYR A 61 14.54 -31.72 22.02
CA TYR A 61 15.04 -33.09 21.89
C TYR A 61 16.16 -33.43 22.90
N LEU A 62 17.09 -32.52 23.12
CA LEU A 62 18.14 -32.71 24.13
C LEU A 62 17.57 -32.83 25.55
N VAL A 63 16.50 -32.09 25.86
CA VAL A 63 15.80 -32.12 27.16
C VAL A 63 15.00 -33.41 27.33
N PHE A 64 14.16 -33.75 26.35
CA PHE A 64 13.19 -34.84 26.49
C PHE A 64 13.72 -36.20 26.00
N ARG A 65 14.74 -36.20 25.14
CA ARG A 65 15.30 -37.41 24.49
C ARG A 65 14.23 -38.24 23.75
N ASP A 66 13.16 -37.59 23.31
CA ASP A 66 12.02 -38.17 22.63
C ASP A 66 11.60 -37.24 21.50
N LEU A 67 11.71 -37.71 20.25
CA LEU A 67 11.39 -36.92 19.04
C LEU A 67 9.95 -36.47 19.02
N VAL A 68 9.03 -37.32 19.48
CA VAL A 68 7.58 -37.02 19.43
C VAL A 68 7.23 -35.98 20.47
N ARG A 69 7.71 -36.13 21.69
CA ARG A 69 7.50 -35.15 22.76
C ARG A 69 8.10 -33.80 22.41
N ALA A 70 9.33 -33.78 21.86
CA ALA A 70 9.95 -32.56 21.37
C ALA A 70 9.09 -31.89 20.30
N GLY A 71 8.55 -32.66 19.32
CA GLY A 71 7.68 -32.17 18.30
C GLY A 71 6.35 -31.61 18.85
N MET A 72 5.69 -32.32 19.75
CA MET A 72 4.42 -31.87 20.35
C MET A 72 4.59 -30.56 21.14
N ILE A 73 5.60 -30.51 22.02
CA ILE A 73 5.85 -29.29 22.81
C ILE A 73 6.29 -28.15 21.91
N GLY A 74 7.18 -28.42 20.93
CA GLY A 74 7.61 -27.44 19.95
C GLY A 74 6.44 -26.86 19.15
N THR A 75 5.49 -27.70 18.72
CA THR A 75 4.28 -27.22 18.01
C THR A 75 3.41 -26.35 18.91
N LEU A 76 3.20 -26.69 20.17
CA LEU A 76 2.47 -25.83 21.10
C LEU A 76 3.16 -24.47 21.29
N LEU A 77 4.47 -24.44 21.38
CA LEU A 77 5.24 -23.20 21.47
C LEU A 77 5.15 -22.37 20.17
N LEU A 78 5.18 -23.02 18.99
CA LEU A 78 4.97 -22.34 17.71
C LEU A 78 3.55 -21.78 17.61
N ILE A 79 2.52 -22.53 18.04
CA ILE A 79 1.15 -22.03 18.09
C ILE A 79 1.07 -20.78 18.98
N ALA A 80 1.66 -20.83 20.18
CA ALA A 80 1.70 -19.69 21.07
C ALA A 80 2.38 -18.49 20.41
N PHE A 81 3.51 -18.72 19.76
CA PHE A 81 4.29 -17.68 19.08
C PHE A 81 3.51 -17.04 17.93
N PHE A 82 2.95 -17.84 17.03
CA PHE A 82 2.26 -17.33 15.83
C PHE A 82 0.85 -16.79 16.10
N SER A 83 0.17 -17.20 17.16
CA SER A 83 -1.17 -16.71 17.48
C SER A 83 -1.19 -15.44 18.33
N TYR A 84 -0.09 -15.12 19.00
CA TYR A 84 -0.06 -14.06 20.01
C TYR A 84 -0.42 -12.69 19.44
N GLY A 85 0.22 -12.30 18.34
CA GLY A 85 0.00 -11.00 17.71
C GLY A 85 -1.41 -10.87 17.16
N HIS A 86 -1.95 -11.92 16.53
CA HIS A 86 -3.33 -11.92 16.04
C HIS A 86 -4.33 -11.68 17.19
N ILE A 87 -4.21 -12.43 18.28
CA ILE A 87 -5.13 -12.25 19.43
C ILE A 87 -4.96 -10.86 20.05
N TYR A 88 -3.74 -10.34 20.13
CA TYR A 88 -3.48 -9.00 20.63
C TYR A 88 -4.19 -7.92 19.81
N TYR A 89 -4.15 -7.99 18.47
CA TYR A 89 -4.80 -7.01 17.61
C TYR A 89 -6.32 -7.18 17.57
N GLU A 90 -6.82 -8.41 17.45
CA GLU A 90 -8.26 -8.69 17.48
C GLU A 90 -8.90 -8.23 18.79
N ALA A 91 -8.21 -8.43 19.92
CA ALA A 91 -8.69 -7.94 21.21
C ALA A 91 -8.80 -6.41 21.29
N ARG A 92 -8.04 -5.66 20.48
CA ARG A 92 -8.17 -4.20 20.39
C ARG A 92 -9.42 -3.77 19.65
N ALA A 93 -9.82 -4.52 18.64
CA ALA A 93 -10.99 -4.22 17.81
C ALA A 93 -12.32 -4.52 18.52
N VAL A 94 -12.32 -5.44 19.51
CA VAL A 94 -13.52 -5.88 20.21
C VAL A 94 -13.58 -5.28 21.61
N PRO A 95 -14.52 -4.35 21.91
CA PRO A 95 -14.60 -3.67 23.22
C PRO A 95 -14.63 -4.61 24.43
N ALA A 96 -15.34 -5.75 24.32
CA ALA A 96 -15.43 -6.75 25.38
C ALA A 96 -14.08 -7.48 25.66
N LEU A 97 -13.16 -7.49 24.72
CA LEU A 97 -11.86 -8.14 24.82
C LEU A 97 -10.70 -7.16 25.07
N LYS A 98 -10.98 -5.86 25.22
CA LYS A 98 -9.98 -4.81 25.36
C LYS A 98 -8.95 -5.08 26.47
N ILE A 99 -9.32 -5.79 27.53
CA ILE A 99 -8.39 -6.19 28.59
C ILE A 99 -7.24 -7.09 28.07
N LEU A 100 -7.49 -7.87 27.03
CA LEU A 100 -6.50 -8.76 26.39
C LEU A 100 -5.57 -8.01 25.42
N SER A 101 -5.86 -6.75 25.10
CA SER A 101 -5.00 -5.89 24.30
C SER A 101 -3.81 -5.29 25.06
N HIS A 102 -3.57 -5.74 26.29
CA HIS A 102 -2.42 -5.35 27.09
C HIS A 102 -1.49 -6.54 27.31
N HIS A 103 -0.20 -6.37 27.04
CA HIS A 103 0.81 -7.42 27.26
C HIS A 103 0.84 -7.91 28.70
N THR A 104 0.58 -7.01 29.67
CA THR A 104 0.51 -7.36 31.10
C THR A 104 -0.60 -8.35 31.45
N THR A 105 -1.65 -8.44 30.64
CA THR A 105 -2.74 -9.40 30.82
C THR A 105 -2.59 -10.61 29.90
N LEU A 106 -2.22 -10.38 28.63
CA LEU A 106 -2.18 -11.44 27.62
C LEU A 106 -1.01 -12.39 27.84
N VAL A 107 0.19 -11.90 28.22
CA VAL A 107 1.35 -12.77 28.48
C VAL A 107 1.10 -13.78 29.62
N PRO A 108 0.63 -13.37 30.82
CA PRO A 108 0.29 -14.33 31.88
C PRO A 108 -0.76 -15.34 31.46
N LEU A 109 -1.78 -14.93 30.70
CA LEU A 109 -2.80 -15.82 30.19
C LEU A 109 -2.21 -16.88 29.24
N TYR A 110 -1.33 -16.47 28.31
CA TYR A 110 -0.63 -17.38 27.41
C TYR A 110 0.24 -18.37 28.16
N LEU A 111 1.03 -17.88 29.14
CA LEU A 111 1.86 -18.75 29.98
C LEU A 111 1.01 -19.80 30.72
N LEU A 112 -0.14 -19.40 31.26
CA LEU A 112 -1.06 -20.33 31.92
C LEU A 112 -1.64 -21.36 30.95
N LEU A 113 -2.25 -20.92 29.85
CA LEU A 113 -2.94 -21.79 28.89
C LEU A 113 -1.97 -22.77 28.22
N PHE A 114 -0.83 -22.27 27.70
CA PHE A 114 0.15 -23.13 27.05
C PHE A 114 0.96 -23.95 28.04
N GLY A 115 1.18 -23.45 29.26
CA GLY A 115 1.75 -24.24 30.34
C GLY A 115 0.88 -25.45 30.71
N LEU A 116 -0.44 -25.26 30.82
CA LEU A 116 -1.39 -26.36 31.04
C LEU A 116 -1.44 -27.31 29.83
N ALA A 117 -1.40 -26.80 28.60
CA ALA A 117 -1.37 -27.63 27.40
C ALA A 117 -0.11 -28.50 27.32
N ILE A 118 1.07 -27.92 27.63
CA ILE A 118 2.33 -28.63 27.68
C ILE A 118 2.31 -29.68 28.80
N TRP A 119 1.83 -29.33 29.98
CA TRP A 119 1.65 -30.28 31.08
C TRP A 119 0.76 -31.46 30.68
N GLY A 120 -0.38 -31.19 30.02
CA GLY A 120 -1.26 -32.20 29.45
C GLY A 120 -0.56 -33.11 28.44
N ALA A 121 0.19 -32.51 27.49
CA ALA A 121 0.94 -33.25 26.47
C ALA A 121 1.98 -34.19 27.08
N LEU A 122 2.65 -33.77 28.16
CA LEU A 122 3.61 -34.59 28.89
C LEU A 122 2.98 -35.81 29.61
N ARG A 123 1.66 -35.71 29.92
CA ARG A 123 0.89 -36.80 30.58
C ARG A 123 0.31 -37.83 29.61
N LEU A 124 0.35 -37.58 28.30
CA LEU A 124 -0.16 -38.51 27.30
C LEU A 124 0.68 -39.81 27.26
N LYS A 125 0.01 -40.93 27.46
CA LYS A 125 0.65 -42.26 27.48
C LYS A 125 0.61 -42.98 26.12
N LYS A 126 -0.39 -42.69 25.27
CA LYS A 126 -0.57 -43.35 23.96
C LYS A 126 -0.65 -42.25 22.88
N VAL A 127 0.44 -41.99 22.17
CA VAL A 127 0.55 -40.92 21.21
C VAL A 127 0.53 -41.37 19.74
N GLY A 128 0.56 -42.67 19.45
CA GLY A 128 0.73 -43.15 18.06
C GLY A 128 -0.37 -42.74 17.08
N SER A 129 -1.64 -42.93 17.42
CA SER A 129 -2.75 -42.49 16.59
C SER A 129 -2.88 -40.97 16.51
N PHE A 130 -2.48 -40.27 17.57
CA PHE A 130 -2.48 -38.81 17.63
C PHE A 130 -1.43 -38.20 16.73
N ILE A 131 -0.23 -38.83 16.62
CA ILE A 131 0.81 -38.39 15.67
C ILE A 131 0.31 -38.44 14.25
N LEU A 132 -0.33 -39.55 13.86
CA LEU A 132 -0.87 -39.69 12.51
C LEU A 132 -1.90 -38.60 12.23
N TYR A 133 -2.84 -38.36 13.16
CA TYR A 133 -3.84 -37.31 13.03
C TYR A 133 -3.21 -35.92 12.85
N LEU A 134 -2.24 -35.55 13.71
CA LEU A 134 -1.55 -34.28 13.60
C LEU A 134 -0.76 -34.13 12.28
N ASN A 135 -0.10 -35.20 11.84
CA ASN A 135 0.62 -35.19 10.56
C ASN A 135 -0.34 -34.99 9.37
N VAL A 136 -1.50 -35.66 9.37
CA VAL A 136 -2.50 -35.51 8.30
C VAL A 136 -3.10 -34.11 8.30
N VAL A 137 -3.48 -33.58 9.46
CA VAL A 137 -4.05 -32.23 9.59
C VAL A 137 -3.04 -31.18 9.13
N SER A 138 -1.79 -31.24 9.62
CA SER A 138 -0.76 -30.28 9.23
C SER A 138 -0.42 -30.36 7.73
N LEU A 139 -0.40 -31.58 7.17
CA LEU A 139 -0.19 -31.77 5.74
C LEU A 139 -1.34 -31.13 4.93
N PHE A 140 -2.56 -31.33 5.36
CA PHE A 140 -3.74 -30.74 4.71
C PHE A 140 -3.70 -29.21 4.76
N LEU A 141 -3.38 -28.62 5.91
CA LEU A 141 -3.25 -27.18 6.08
C LEU A 141 -2.17 -26.58 5.15
N VAL A 142 -1.00 -27.21 5.09
CA VAL A 142 0.09 -26.76 4.20
C VAL A 142 -0.30 -26.94 2.73
N ALA A 143 -0.92 -28.07 2.38
CA ALA A 143 -1.35 -28.34 1.01
C ALA A 143 -2.38 -27.31 0.52
N LEU A 144 -3.32 -26.90 1.37
CA LEU A 144 -4.27 -25.83 1.04
C LEU A 144 -3.54 -24.54 0.68
N GLN A 145 -2.57 -24.10 1.48
CA GLN A 145 -1.83 -22.87 1.22
C GLN A 145 -0.98 -22.96 -0.07
N VAL A 146 -0.37 -24.13 -0.32
CA VAL A 146 0.39 -24.35 -1.57
C VAL A 146 -0.52 -24.31 -2.79
N VAL A 147 -1.72 -24.89 -2.71
CA VAL A 147 -2.72 -24.82 -3.79
C VAL A 147 -3.18 -23.38 -4.00
N GLU A 148 -3.45 -22.65 -2.94
CA GLU A 148 -3.88 -21.25 -3.00
C GLU A 148 -2.81 -20.36 -3.64
N LEU A 149 -1.56 -20.47 -3.18
CA LEU A 149 -0.42 -19.79 -3.78
C LEU A 149 -0.21 -20.16 -5.25
N GLY A 150 -0.32 -21.45 -5.57
CA GLY A 150 -0.20 -21.93 -6.96
C GLY A 150 -1.31 -21.39 -7.85
N TYR A 151 -2.53 -21.40 -7.38
CA TYR A 151 -3.68 -20.84 -8.09
C TYR A 151 -3.50 -19.33 -8.33
N ALA A 152 -3.12 -18.58 -7.29
CA ALA A 152 -2.87 -17.15 -7.38
C ALA A 152 -1.76 -16.84 -8.39
N TYR A 153 -0.65 -17.60 -8.37
CA TYR A 153 0.46 -17.44 -9.32
C TYR A 153 0.05 -17.73 -10.77
N ILE A 154 -0.69 -18.84 -11.01
CA ILE A 154 -1.18 -19.20 -12.35
C ILE A 154 -2.13 -18.13 -12.87
N ARG A 155 -3.06 -17.69 -12.03
CA ARG A 155 -4.04 -16.65 -12.36
C ARG A 155 -3.36 -15.31 -12.69
N SER A 156 -2.36 -14.90 -11.90
CA SER A 156 -1.55 -13.70 -12.14
C SER A 156 -0.79 -13.77 -13.46
N SER A 157 -0.13 -14.91 -13.72
CA SER A 157 0.59 -15.13 -14.98
C SER A 157 -0.35 -15.16 -16.18
N TYR A 158 -1.53 -15.74 -16.05
CA TYR A 158 -2.55 -15.73 -17.10
C TYR A 158 -3.09 -14.32 -17.36
N ALA A 159 -3.37 -13.55 -16.33
CA ALA A 159 -3.83 -12.16 -16.47
C ALA A 159 -2.76 -11.27 -17.13
N ALA A 160 -1.49 -11.44 -16.76
CA ALA A 160 -0.37 -10.74 -17.39
C ALA A 160 -0.15 -11.13 -18.86
N SER A 161 -0.55 -12.36 -19.25
CA SER A 161 -0.43 -12.84 -20.64
C SER A 161 -1.61 -12.46 -21.55
N GLN A 162 -2.72 -11.98 -20.98
CA GLN A 162 -3.84 -11.51 -21.79
C GLN A 162 -3.50 -10.13 -22.36
N PRO A 163 -3.44 -9.97 -23.69
CA PRO A 163 -3.34 -8.64 -24.26
C PRO A 163 -4.56 -7.85 -23.77
N VAL A 164 -4.32 -6.71 -23.14
CA VAL A 164 -5.39 -5.72 -22.93
C VAL A 164 -6.01 -5.54 -24.31
N LYS A 165 -7.28 -5.89 -24.47
CA LYS A 165 -7.99 -5.61 -25.70
C LYS A 165 -8.06 -4.09 -25.81
N VAL A 166 -7.03 -3.47 -26.36
CA VAL A 166 -7.12 -2.11 -26.89
C VAL A 166 -8.33 -2.12 -27.81
N GLN A 167 -9.29 -1.29 -27.52
CA GLN A 167 -10.47 -1.17 -28.39
C GLN A 167 -9.92 -0.87 -29.79
N SER A 168 -9.95 -1.86 -30.68
CA SER A 168 -9.37 -1.79 -32.01
C SER A 168 -9.97 -0.60 -32.73
N GLY A 169 -9.17 0.41 -33.04
CA GLY A 169 -9.56 1.63 -33.73
C GLY A 169 -9.13 2.93 -33.06
N LEU A 170 -8.60 2.89 -31.83
CA LEU A 170 -8.21 4.06 -31.05
C LEU A 170 -6.68 4.16 -30.85
N ALA A 171 -5.90 3.68 -31.80
CA ALA A 171 -4.45 3.82 -31.73
C ALA A 171 -4.05 5.30 -31.81
N LEU A 172 -3.18 5.74 -30.89
CA LEU A 172 -2.61 7.07 -30.95
C LEU A 172 -1.83 7.23 -32.26
N THR A 173 -2.02 8.37 -32.92
CA THR A 173 -1.23 8.76 -34.08
C THR A 173 -0.32 9.91 -33.70
N THR A 174 0.98 9.74 -33.88
CA THR A 174 1.94 10.82 -33.67
C THR A 174 1.91 11.79 -34.85
N THR A 175 1.08 12.80 -34.75
CA THR A 175 1.11 13.95 -35.68
C THR A 175 1.93 15.10 -35.10
N LEU A 176 2.30 15.04 -33.82
CA LEU A 176 3.05 16.07 -33.13
C LEU A 176 4.52 15.99 -33.48
N LYS A 177 5.02 17.01 -34.16
CA LYS A 177 6.44 17.21 -34.47
C LYS A 177 7.29 17.39 -33.19
N ASP A 178 6.64 17.88 -32.12
CA ASP A 178 7.22 18.17 -30.82
C ASP A 178 6.30 17.61 -29.72
N MET A 179 6.55 16.37 -29.31
CA MET A 179 5.75 15.69 -28.29
C MET A 179 5.96 16.32 -26.92
N PRO A 180 4.88 16.78 -26.23
CA PRO A 180 5.01 17.37 -24.89
C PRO A 180 5.31 16.29 -23.84
N ASP A 181 6.01 16.66 -22.79
CA ASP A 181 6.08 15.83 -21.59
C ASP A 181 4.72 15.80 -20.89
N ILE A 182 4.36 14.65 -20.33
CA ILE A 182 3.08 14.44 -19.65
C ILE A 182 3.35 14.12 -18.18
N TYR A 183 2.73 14.86 -17.28
CA TYR A 183 2.82 14.66 -15.84
C TYR A 183 1.44 14.36 -15.25
N VAL A 184 1.35 13.30 -14.47
CA VAL A 184 0.24 13.01 -13.57
C VAL A 184 0.75 13.16 -12.16
N ILE A 185 0.27 14.15 -11.45
CA ILE A 185 0.64 14.42 -10.05
C ILE A 185 -0.61 14.23 -9.20
N VAL A 186 -0.57 13.21 -8.35
CA VAL A 186 -1.64 12.87 -7.42
C VAL A 186 -1.26 13.32 -6.03
N LEU A 187 -2.12 14.11 -5.41
CA LEU A 187 -2.04 14.51 -4.01
C LEU A 187 -3.09 13.68 -3.25
N ASP A 188 -2.64 12.66 -2.54
CA ASP A 188 -3.54 11.69 -1.88
C ASP A 188 -4.48 12.40 -0.88
N THR A 189 -5.77 12.18 -1.02
CA THR A 189 -6.86 12.80 -0.25
C THR A 189 -7.06 14.31 -0.43
N TYR A 190 -6.50 14.97 -1.44
CA TYR A 190 -6.66 16.41 -1.59
C TYR A 190 -8.08 16.80 -2.04
N MET A 191 -8.83 17.41 -1.11
CA MET A 191 -10.22 17.81 -1.29
C MET A 191 -10.39 19.03 -2.20
N ARG A 192 -11.55 19.17 -2.80
CA ARG A 192 -11.99 20.35 -3.54
C ARG A 192 -12.17 21.56 -2.59
N SER A 193 -11.98 22.77 -3.11
CA SER A 193 -11.96 24.02 -2.32
C SER A 193 -13.24 24.28 -1.53
N ASP A 194 -14.40 24.00 -2.11
CA ASP A 194 -15.69 24.17 -1.43
C ASP A 194 -15.82 23.20 -0.23
N ALA A 195 -15.40 21.97 -0.40
CA ALA A 195 -15.38 20.97 0.67
C ALA A 195 -14.39 21.35 1.78
N LEU A 196 -13.17 21.81 1.44
CA LEU A 196 -12.20 22.32 2.41
C LEU A 196 -12.79 23.46 3.25
N LYS A 197 -13.49 24.39 2.59
CA LYS A 197 -14.09 25.54 3.25
C LYS A 197 -15.29 25.18 4.12
N GLN A 198 -16.20 24.33 3.64
CA GLN A 198 -17.43 23.97 4.34
C GLN A 198 -17.16 22.99 5.49
N GLU A 199 -16.32 21.98 5.26
CA GLU A 199 -16.09 20.92 6.27
C GLU A 199 -15.03 21.30 7.31
N LEU A 200 -13.96 21.97 6.86
CA LEU A 200 -12.79 22.23 7.69
C LEU A 200 -12.54 23.72 7.98
N GLY A 201 -13.38 24.61 7.41
CA GLY A 201 -13.22 26.05 7.56
C GLY A 201 -11.96 26.62 6.91
N TYR A 202 -11.27 25.85 6.05
CA TYR A 202 -10.04 26.25 5.41
C TYR A 202 -10.29 26.75 3.97
N ASP A 203 -9.88 28.00 3.71
CA ASP A 203 -9.99 28.64 2.40
C ASP A 203 -8.64 28.55 1.65
N ASN A 204 -8.56 27.67 0.66
CA ASN A 204 -7.37 27.52 -0.20
C ASN A 204 -7.46 28.33 -1.51
N SER A 205 -8.37 29.33 -1.60
CA SER A 205 -8.49 30.19 -2.80
C SER A 205 -7.15 30.77 -3.27
N PRO A 206 -6.23 31.20 -2.39
CA PRO A 206 -4.93 31.71 -2.84
C PRO A 206 -4.10 30.70 -3.64
N PHE A 207 -4.21 29.41 -3.31
CA PHE A 207 -3.57 28.34 -4.07
C PHE A 207 -4.24 28.15 -5.45
N ILE A 208 -5.56 28.11 -5.47
CA ILE A 208 -6.35 27.97 -6.72
C ILE A 208 -6.09 29.16 -7.67
N ASP A 209 -6.01 30.37 -7.12
CA ASP A 209 -5.69 31.58 -7.90
C ASP A 209 -4.30 31.50 -8.52
N GLN A 210 -3.30 31.01 -7.79
CA GLN A 210 -1.95 30.79 -8.31
C GLN A 210 -1.94 29.74 -9.44
N LEU A 211 -2.66 28.62 -9.30
CA LEU A 211 -2.79 27.64 -10.37
C LEU A 211 -3.43 28.28 -11.62
N THR A 212 -4.49 29.04 -11.43
CA THR A 212 -5.19 29.73 -12.54
C THR A 212 -4.30 30.75 -13.23
N GLN A 213 -3.53 31.54 -12.46
CA GLN A 213 -2.56 32.49 -13.01
C GLN A 213 -1.42 31.81 -13.79
N MET A 214 -1.06 30.58 -13.43
CA MET A 214 -0.13 29.76 -14.20
C MET A 214 -0.73 29.15 -15.47
N GLY A 215 -2.03 29.31 -15.71
CA GLY A 215 -2.74 28.77 -16.87
C GLY A 215 -3.38 27.40 -16.64
N PHE A 216 -3.51 26.94 -15.40
CA PHE A 216 -4.29 25.75 -15.10
C PHE A 216 -5.78 26.05 -15.19
N TYR A 217 -6.52 25.12 -15.78
CA TYR A 217 -7.96 25.00 -15.60
C TYR A 217 -8.21 24.20 -14.32
N VAL A 218 -8.97 24.74 -13.39
CA VAL A 218 -9.37 24.04 -12.16
C VAL A 218 -10.87 23.72 -12.24
N ALA A 219 -11.21 22.43 -12.23
CA ALA A 219 -12.59 21.99 -12.30
C ALA A 219 -13.32 22.32 -10.99
N SER A 220 -14.32 23.20 -11.06
CA SER A 220 -15.06 23.66 -9.87
C SER A 220 -15.89 22.56 -9.20
N CYS A 221 -16.26 21.52 -9.97
CA CYS A 221 -17.06 20.38 -9.52
C CYS A 221 -16.33 19.04 -9.70
N GLY A 222 -14.99 19.05 -9.55
CA GLY A 222 -14.15 17.87 -9.68
C GLY A 222 -14.56 16.76 -8.72
N ARG A 223 -14.70 15.53 -9.25
CA ARG A 223 -15.09 14.33 -8.49
C ARG A 223 -14.20 13.16 -8.87
N PRO A 224 -13.79 12.32 -7.91
CA PRO A 224 -13.11 11.06 -8.22
C PRO A 224 -14.11 10.06 -8.80
N ASN A 225 -13.65 9.10 -9.58
CA ASN A 225 -14.52 8.02 -10.04
C ASN A 225 -14.78 6.96 -8.97
N TYR A 226 -13.90 6.85 -7.99
CA TYR A 226 -14.02 5.96 -6.83
C TYR A 226 -13.57 6.67 -5.56
N THR A 227 -14.11 6.28 -4.42
CA THR A 227 -13.78 6.87 -3.11
C THR A 227 -12.55 6.25 -2.45
N PHE A 228 -11.68 5.62 -3.23
CA PHE A 228 -10.43 5.00 -2.79
C PHE A 228 -9.37 5.05 -3.89
N THR A 229 -8.12 5.11 -3.47
CA THR A 229 -6.95 5.39 -4.33
C THR A 229 -6.86 4.47 -5.55
N TYR A 230 -6.89 3.14 -5.35
CA TYR A 230 -6.70 2.20 -6.46
C TYR A 230 -7.77 2.32 -7.55
N GLY A 231 -9.02 2.53 -7.13
CA GLY A 231 -10.13 2.69 -8.05
C GLY A 231 -9.99 3.95 -8.88
N SER A 232 -9.69 5.08 -8.24
CA SER A 232 -9.52 6.38 -8.91
C SER A 232 -8.35 6.37 -9.88
N ILE A 233 -7.19 5.87 -9.46
CA ILE A 233 -6.00 5.78 -10.31
C ILE A 233 -6.21 4.77 -11.45
N SER A 234 -6.86 3.63 -11.16
CA SER A 234 -7.18 2.65 -12.21
C SER A 234 -8.13 3.21 -13.27
N ALA A 235 -9.15 3.99 -12.87
CA ALA A 235 -10.07 4.63 -13.81
C ALA A 235 -9.35 5.68 -14.67
N LEU A 236 -8.50 6.51 -14.05
CA LEU A 236 -7.68 7.50 -14.73
C LEU A 236 -6.79 6.85 -15.80
N LEU A 237 -5.97 5.87 -15.41
CA LEU A 237 -4.95 5.28 -16.27
C LEU A 237 -5.47 4.25 -17.27
N ASN A 238 -6.71 3.77 -17.10
CA ASN A 238 -7.35 2.88 -18.07
C ASN A 238 -8.49 3.56 -18.86
N MET A 239 -8.77 4.83 -18.59
CA MET A 239 -9.80 5.60 -19.31
C MET A 239 -11.17 4.91 -19.33
N ARG A 240 -11.49 4.10 -18.30
CA ARG A 240 -12.72 3.32 -18.18
C ARG A 240 -13.09 3.09 -16.73
N TYR A 241 -14.37 2.85 -16.50
CA TYR A 241 -14.82 2.35 -15.20
C TYR A 241 -14.35 0.91 -14.97
N ILE A 242 -13.86 0.66 -13.78
CA ILE A 242 -13.43 -0.68 -13.37
C ILE A 242 -14.67 -1.41 -12.83
N PRO A 243 -15.01 -2.61 -13.34
CA PRO A 243 -16.15 -3.37 -12.83
C PRO A 243 -16.04 -3.60 -11.32
N LEU A 244 -17.09 -3.26 -10.59
CA LEU A 244 -17.12 -3.33 -9.12
C LEU A 244 -17.09 -4.76 -8.55
N ALA A 245 -17.30 -5.78 -9.38
CA ALA A 245 -16.94 -7.15 -9.01
C ALA A 245 -15.47 -7.29 -8.57
N TYR A 246 -14.61 -6.36 -8.99
CA TYR A 246 -13.24 -6.22 -8.48
C TYR A 246 -13.17 -5.39 -7.19
N ALA A 247 -14.16 -4.54 -6.88
CA ALA A 247 -14.19 -3.73 -5.68
C ALA A 247 -14.69 -4.51 -4.46
N ASN A 248 -15.62 -5.44 -4.63
CA ASN A 248 -16.01 -6.40 -3.59
C ASN A 248 -14.85 -7.28 -3.15
N ASP A 249 -13.91 -7.54 -4.05
CA ASP A 249 -12.67 -8.24 -3.75
C ASP A 249 -11.62 -7.35 -3.03
N VAL A 250 -11.82 -6.04 -2.93
CA VAL A 250 -10.89 -5.14 -2.20
C VAL A 250 -11.02 -5.30 -0.69
N TRP A 251 -12.20 -5.61 -0.18
CA TRP A 251 -12.43 -5.90 1.24
C TRP A 251 -12.46 -7.41 1.55
N SER A 252 -12.79 -8.25 0.59
CA SER A 252 -12.49 -9.68 0.64
C SER A 252 -11.02 -9.93 0.33
N GLU A 253 -10.17 -9.01 0.81
CA GLU A 253 -8.75 -9.11 0.90
C GLU A 253 -8.11 -9.63 -0.38
N PHE A 254 -7.66 -8.67 -1.23
CA PHE A 254 -6.50 -8.94 -2.04
C PHE A 254 -6.63 -10.12 -3.01
N SER A 255 -7.76 -10.21 -3.67
CA SER A 255 -7.81 -11.10 -4.82
C SER A 255 -6.85 -10.56 -5.89
N ASN A 256 -5.83 -11.33 -6.09
CA ASN A 256 -4.58 -11.08 -6.77
C ASN A 256 -4.64 -10.63 -8.23
N ASN A 257 -5.82 -10.29 -8.76
CA ASN A 257 -6.01 -9.97 -10.16
C ASN A 257 -6.89 -8.76 -10.42
N GLY A 258 -7.26 -8.05 -9.34
CA GLY A 258 -8.05 -6.85 -9.45
C GLY A 258 -7.20 -5.64 -9.87
N PHE A 259 -7.20 -4.63 -9.02
CA PHE A 259 -6.59 -3.33 -9.29
C PHE A 259 -5.09 -3.36 -9.56
N TRP A 260 -4.32 -4.24 -8.91
CA TRP A 260 -2.88 -4.38 -9.14
C TRP A 260 -2.55 -4.75 -10.61
N SER A 261 -3.22 -5.77 -11.15
CA SER A 261 -3.01 -6.18 -12.54
C SER A 261 -3.48 -5.10 -13.51
N ILE A 262 -4.58 -4.42 -13.20
CA ILE A 262 -5.13 -3.33 -14.00
C ILE A 262 -4.19 -2.12 -13.98
N LEU A 263 -3.60 -1.77 -12.84
CA LEU A 263 -2.63 -0.69 -12.72
C LEU A 263 -1.32 -1.01 -13.41
N LYS A 264 -0.80 -2.23 -13.27
CA LYS A 264 0.46 -2.63 -13.91
C LYS A 264 0.35 -2.75 -15.43
N ASN A 265 -0.83 -3.03 -15.95
CA ASN A 265 -1.09 -3.17 -17.38
C ASN A 265 -2.02 -2.05 -17.90
N ASP A 266 -1.91 -0.84 -17.34
CA ASP A 266 -2.78 0.26 -17.69
C ASP A 266 -2.63 0.70 -19.16
N GLU A 267 -3.75 1.16 -19.71
CA GLU A 267 -3.86 1.49 -21.12
C GLU A 267 -3.09 2.76 -21.49
N VAL A 268 -3.06 3.76 -20.61
CA VAL A 268 -2.39 5.04 -20.85
C VAL A 268 -0.89 4.84 -21.06
N ARG A 269 -0.22 4.13 -20.15
CA ARG A 269 1.22 3.88 -20.29
C ARG A 269 1.53 3.03 -21.52
N GLN A 270 0.72 2.00 -21.80
CA GLN A 270 0.93 1.15 -22.98
C GLN A 270 0.78 1.94 -24.28
N GLN A 271 -0.25 2.76 -24.42
CA GLN A 271 -0.46 3.57 -25.60
C GLN A 271 0.64 4.62 -25.79
N LEU A 272 1.03 5.32 -24.72
CA LEU A 272 2.12 6.29 -24.79
C LEU A 272 3.46 5.63 -25.13
N LYS A 273 3.75 4.44 -24.58
CA LYS A 273 4.94 3.65 -24.98
C LYS A 273 4.90 3.30 -26.47
N SER A 274 3.74 2.94 -27.01
CA SER A 274 3.62 2.58 -28.44
C SER A 274 3.96 3.71 -29.40
N VAL A 275 3.85 4.96 -28.96
CA VAL A 275 4.20 6.17 -29.73
C VAL A 275 5.54 6.79 -29.28
N GLY A 276 6.34 6.10 -28.48
CA GLY A 276 7.71 6.46 -28.18
C GLY A 276 7.93 7.24 -26.89
N TYR A 277 6.94 7.37 -26.02
CA TYR A 277 7.15 7.92 -24.67
C TYR A 277 7.91 6.96 -23.77
N LYS A 278 8.81 7.51 -22.98
CA LYS A 278 9.38 6.81 -21.82
C LYS A 278 8.45 6.98 -20.62
N THR A 279 8.34 5.94 -19.83
CA THR A 279 7.64 6.01 -18.54
C THR A 279 8.62 6.36 -17.43
N VAL A 280 8.24 7.30 -16.58
CA VAL A 280 8.98 7.73 -15.39
C VAL A 280 8.06 7.61 -14.19
N ALA A 281 8.55 7.04 -13.11
CA ALA A 281 7.84 6.98 -11.84
C ALA A 281 8.79 7.26 -10.68
N PHE A 282 8.20 7.60 -9.55
CA PHE A 282 8.93 7.76 -8.29
C PHE A 282 8.70 6.55 -7.39
N GLN A 283 9.70 6.23 -6.58
CA GLN A 283 9.58 5.28 -5.51
C GLN A 283 8.60 5.83 -4.47
N GLU A 284 7.61 5.03 -4.12
CA GLU A 284 6.53 5.44 -3.23
C GLU A 284 6.60 4.74 -1.87
N GLU A 285 5.93 5.32 -0.88
CA GLU A 285 5.74 4.67 0.42
C GLU A 285 4.63 3.62 0.41
N TYR A 286 3.80 3.60 -0.64
CA TYR A 286 2.72 2.65 -0.84
C TYR A 286 2.99 1.74 -2.05
N PRO A 287 3.63 0.57 -1.85
CA PRO A 287 4.20 -0.25 -2.92
C PRO A 287 3.24 -0.69 -4.02
N ILE A 288 1.95 -0.78 -3.72
CA ILE A 288 0.93 -1.19 -4.69
C ILE A 288 0.74 -0.16 -5.82
N LEU A 289 1.02 1.11 -5.55
CA LEU A 289 0.93 2.20 -6.52
C LEU A 289 2.27 2.46 -7.22
N GLU A 290 3.35 1.80 -6.80
CA GLU A 290 4.65 1.98 -7.43
C GLU A 290 4.72 1.31 -8.79
N PHE A 291 5.02 2.08 -9.82
CA PHE A 291 5.27 1.59 -11.17
C PHE A 291 6.76 1.21 -11.34
N ASN A 292 7.19 0.15 -10.66
CA ASN A 292 8.54 -0.37 -10.71
C ASN A 292 8.95 -0.95 -12.08
N ASP A 293 8.01 -1.10 -13.00
CA ASP A 293 8.18 -1.49 -14.39
C ASP A 293 8.40 -0.28 -15.34
N SER A 294 8.50 0.94 -14.80
CA SER A 294 8.78 2.15 -15.57
C SER A 294 10.20 2.13 -16.15
N ASP A 295 10.39 2.80 -17.31
CA ASP A 295 11.70 2.88 -17.96
C ASP A 295 12.72 3.63 -17.08
N VAL A 296 12.24 4.56 -16.24
CA VAL A 296 13.03 5.25 -15.23
C VAL A 296 12.28 5.27 -13.90
N LEU A 297 12.83 4.63 -12.89
CA LEU A 297 12.35 4.70 -11.52
C LEU A 297 13.28 5.60 -10.69
N ILE A 298 12.76 6.72 -10.21
CA ILE A 298 13.50 7.67 -9.37
C ILE A 298 13.24 7.33 -7.90
N GLY A 299 14.27 6.94 -7.18
CA GLY A 299 14.12 6.48 -5.81
C GLY A 299 15.28 6.86 -4.93
N THR A 300 15.04 6.77 -3.63
CA THR A 300 16.06 7.00 -2.60
C THR A 300 16.60 5.65 -2.13
N ASN A 301 17.91 5.61 -1.87
CA ASN A 301 18.54 4.47 -1.20
C ASN A 301 18.37 4.53 0.33
N HIS A 302 17.43 5.33 0.84
CA HIS A 302 17.21 5.46 2.28
C HIS A 302 16.63 4.17 2.88
N PRO A 303 17.22 3.64 3.99
CA PRO A 303 16.80 2.35 4.56
C PRO A 303 15.35 2.31 5.03
N ALA A 304 14.78 3.44 5.45
CA ALA A 304 13.39 3.49 5.88
C ALA A 304 12.44 3.17 4.72
N ILE A 305 12.68 3.73 3.53
CA ILE A 305 11.88 3.42 2.34
C ILE A 305 12.20 2.02 1.82
N ASN A 306 13.48 1.69 1.67
CA ASN A 306 13.86 0.34 1.26
C ASN A 306 13.39 -0.73 2.26
N SER A 307 13.21 -0.40 3.54
CA SER A 307 12.69 -1.35 4.53
C SER A 307 11.21 -1.65 4.33
N ILE A 308 10.40 -0.69 3.88
CA ILE A 308 8.99 -0.96 3.53
C ILE A 308 8.90 -1.88 2.32
N TYR A 309 9.76 -1.69 1.30
CA TYR A 309 9.81 -2.56 0.13
C TYR A 309 10.40 -3.94 0.42
N LEU A 310 11.43 -4.00 1.26
CA LEU A 310 12.08 -5.26 1.61
C LEU A 310 11.36 -6.01 2.74
N TYR A 311 10.54 -5.29 3.55
CA TYR A 311 10.05 -5.82 4.82
C TYR A 311 8.53 -5.72 5.09
N PRO A 312 7.61 -5.50 4.11
CA PRO A 312 6.18 -5.51 4.45
C PRO A 312 5.79 -6.85 5.07
N PHE A 313 6.33 -7.96 4.57
CA PHE A 313 6.13 -9.28 5.15
C PHE A 313 6.74 -9.40 6.55
N GLU A 314 7.94 -8.83 6.79
CA GLU A 314 8.57 -8.84 8.12
C GLU A 314 7.78 -8.01 9.14
N VAL A 315 7.22 -6.88 8.72
CA VAL A 315 6.35 -6.06 9.58
C VAL A 315 5.09 -6.84 9.96
N MET A 316 4.40 -7.43 8.97
CA MET A 316 3.23 -8.26 9.24
C MET A 316 3.58 -9.50 10.06
N TYR A 317 4.70 -10.16 9.76
CA TYR A 317 5.22 -11.28 10.54
C TYR A 317 5.48 -10.88 11.99
N LYS A 318 6.10 -9.71 12.22
CA LYS A 318 6.33 -9.19 13.58
C LYS A 318 5.02 -8.86 14.29
N GLN A 319 4.08 -8.23 13.59
CA GLN A 319 2.79 -7.84 14.14
C GLN A 319 1.90 -9.05 14.45
N SER A 320 1.91 -10.06 13.61
CA SER A 320 1.08 -11.27 13.77
C SER A 320 1.63 -12.26 14.80
N THR A 321 2.89 -12.12 15.22
CA THR A 321 3.56 -13.07 16.12
C THR A 321 3.86 -12.46 17.51
N ALA A 322 4.41 -13.28 18.42
CA ALA A 322 4.88 -12.82 19.74
C ALA A 322 6.03 -11.81 19.66
N LEU A 323 6.65 -11.60 18.48
CA LEU A 323 7.66 -10.56 18.29
C LEU A 323 7.12 -9.15 18.53
N ILE A 324 5.79 -8.95 18.49
CA ILE A 324 5.17 -7.68 18.85
C ILE A 324 5.52 -7.23 20.27
N ILE A 325 5.79 -8.17 21.18
CA ILE A 325 6.23 -7.87 22.55
C ILE A 325 7.53 -7.07 22.57
N LEU A 326 8.39 -7.25 21.55
CA LEU A 326 9.63 -6.49 21.42
C LEU A 326 9.38 -4.98 21.32
N ASN A 327 8.25 -4.56 20.77
CA ASN A 327 7.88 -3.14 20.72
C ASN A 327 7.69 -2.55 22.14
N ALA A 328 7.17 -3.36 23.07
CA ALA A 328 7.01 -2.95 24.47
C ALA A 328 8.34 -3.00 25.25
N LEU A 329 9.25 -3.91 24.87
CA LEU A 329 10.56 -4.08 25.53
C LEU A 329 11.62 -3.11 25.00
N ASP A 330 11.49 -2.66 23.75
CA ASP A 330 12.41 -1.72 23.09
C ASP A 330 11.67 -0.48 22.55
N PRO A 331 11.05 0.31 23.42
CA PRO A 331 10.26 1.49 22.99
C PRO A 331 11.11 2.56 22.28
N LYS A 332 12.42 2.52 22.42
CA LYS A 332 13.37 3.45 21.76
C LYS A 332 14.00 2.88 20.49
N GLY A 333 13.63 1.67 20.08
CA GLY A 333 14.15 1.03 18.86
C GLY A 333 15.65 0.72 18.85
N LYS A 334 16.29 0.67 20.02
CA LYS A 334 17.74 0.45 20.12
C LYS A 334 18.16 -0.94 19.60
N ILE A 335 17.34 -1.96 19.83
CA ILE A 335 17.63 -3.33 19.39
C ILE A 335 17.41 -3.42 17.87
N SER A 336 16.35 -2.80 17.34
CA SER A 336 16.07 -2.81 15.91
C SER A 336 17.16 -2.09 15.09
N GLN A 337 17.81 -1.05 15.63
CA GLN A 337 18.95 -0.38 14.99
C GLN A 337 20.17 -1.27 14.76
N TYR A 338 20.39 -2.29 15.60
CA TYR A 338 21.49 -3.25 15.41
C TYR A 338 21.29 -4.17 14.20
N PHE A 339 20.05 -4.41 13.80
CA PHE A 339 19.71 -5.27 12.67
C PHE A 339 19.50 -4.50 11.35
N GLN A 340 19.49 -3.17 11.42
CA GLN A 340 19.42 -2.32 10.22
C GLN A 340 20.83 -2.19 9.61
N LYS A 341 20.98 -2.58 8.33
CA LYS A 341 22.21 -2.28 7.57
C LYS A 341 22.40 -0.76 7.54
N LYS A 342 23.63 -0.30 7.81
CA LYS A 342 24.00 1.11 7.61
C LYS A 342 23.70 1.50 6.15
N PRO A 343 23.03 2.63 5.93
CA PRO A 343 22.70 3.08 4.58
C PRO A 343 23.95 3.36 3.76
N VAL A 344 23.98 2.85 2.53
CA VAL A 344 24.96 3.21 1.51
C VAL A 344 24.18 3.99 0.45
N GLY A 345 24.14 5.29 0.57
CA GLY A 345 23.47 6.18 -0.38
C GLY A 345 23.82 7.64 -0.14
N PRO A 346 23.50 8.56 -1.09
CA PRO A 346 23.70 9.98 -0.87
C PRO A 346 23.01 10.40 0.44
N LYS A 347 23.68 11.25 1.21
CA LYS A 347 23.15 11.79 2.46
C LYS A 347 21.88 12.59 2.11
N THR A 348 20.72 12.01 2.29
CA THR A 348 19.50 12.80 2.48
C THR A 348 19.71 13.66 3.72
N ASN A 349 19.28 14.91 3.68
CA ASN A 349 19.32 15.79 4.85
C ASN A 349 18.77 15.01 6.03
N SER A 350 19.54 14.89 7.11
CA SER A 350 19.18 14.09 8.26
C SER A 350 17.91 14.67 8.89
N VAL A 351 16.78 14.03 8.65
CA VAL A 351 15.52 14.36 9.31
C VAL A 351 15.70 14.03 10.80
N ASP A 352 15.47 14.99 11.67
CA ASP A 352 15.52 14.74 13.11
C ASP A 352 14.27 13.95 13.54
N LEU A 353 14.44 12.67 13.77
CA LEU A 353 13.41 11.75 14.24
C LEU A 353 13.56 11.43 15.73
N SER A 354 14.31 12.22 16.49
CA SER A 354 14.56 11.97 17.92
C SER A 354 13.30 12.02 18.77
N GLY A 355 12.27 12.77 18.32
CA GLY A 355 10.95 12.85 18.96
C GLY A 355 10.05 11.64 18.78
N PHE A 356 10.43 10.70 17.92
CA PHE A 356 9.59 9.54 17.58
C PHE A 356 10.18 8.23 18.13
N SER A 357 9.32 7.28 18.50
CA SER A 357 9.72 6.00 19.07
C SER A 357 8.86 4.83 18.54
N GLY A 358 9.43 3.63 18.55
CA GLY A 358 8.74 2.39 18.18
C GLY A 358 8.27 2.35 16.72
N ALA A 359 7.15 1.66 16.46
CA ALA A 359 6.58 1.49 15.12
C ALA A 359 6.18 2.81 14.44
N ASN A 360 5.81 3.82 15.24
CA ASN A 360 5.45 5.14 14.72
C ASN A 360 6.67 5.86 14.11
N ARG A 361 7.87 5.61 14.62
CA ARG A 361 9.09 6.20 14.06
C ARG A 361 9.33 5.76 12.63
N ASP A 362 9.17 4.47 12.35
CA ASP A 362 9.40 3.92 11.01
C ASP A 362 8.33 4.43 10.01
N LEU A 363 7.07 4.49 10.43
CA LEU A 363 5.98 5.06 9.64
C LEU A 363 6.23 6.53 9.30
N VAL A 364 6.52 7.36 10.34
CA VAL A 364 6.80 8.78 10.17
C VAL A 364 8.05 9.02 9.34
N ALA A 365 9.12 8.27 9.61
CA ALA A 365 10.37 8.36 8.85
C ALA A 365 10.15 8.13 7.36
N THR A 366 9.41 7.09 7.03
CA THR A 366 9.12 6.75 5.64
C THR A 366 8.32 7.84 4.97
N HIS A 367 7.23 8.28 5.60
CA HIS A 367 6.37 9.33 5.05
C HIS A 367 7.14 10.64 4.82
N VAL A 368 7.93 11.09 5.80
CA VAL A 368 8.73 12.32 5.68
C VAL A 368 9.77 12.19 4.57
N ILE A 369 10.53 11.10 4.56
CA ILE A 369 11.64 10.91 3.61
C ILE A 369 11.10 10.73 2.18
N SER A 370 10.05 9.94 1.99
CA SER A 370 9.44 9.74 0.68
C SER A 370 8.88 11.05 0.12
N THR A 371 8.04 11.73 0.92
CA THR A 371 7.42 12.99 0.50
C THR A 371 8.48 14.06 0.15
N GLN A 372 9.47 14.28 1.03
CA GLN A 372 10.52 15.27 0.76
C GLN A 372 11.36 14.89 -0.45
N PHE A 373 11.75 13.61 -0.56
CA PHE A 373 12.52 13.14 -1.71
C PHE A 373 11.79 13.38 -3.03
N ILE A 374 10.51 13.01 -3.12
CA ILE A 374 9.72 13.23 -4.33
C ILE A 374 9.65 14.73 -4.64
N LEU A 375 9.26 15.57 -3.67
CA LEU A 375 9.15 17.02 -3.86
C LEU A 375 10.47 17.69 -4.29
N ASP A 376 11.61 17.20 -3.81
CA ASP A 376 12.92 17.77 -4.15
C ASP A 376 13.42 17.32 -5.53
N HIS A 377 12.95 16.16 -6.06
CA HIS A 377 13.43 15.58 -7.30
C HIS A 377 12.46 15.61 -8.49
N ILE A 378 11.21 16.03 -8.30
CA ILE A 378 10.26 16.19 -9.41
C ILE A 378 10.83 17.14 -10.48
N THR A 379 11.53 18.22 -10.06
CA THR A 379 12.10 19.22 -10.96
C THR A 379 13.32 18.76 -11.75
N ASP A 380 13.80 17.54 -11.51
CA ASP A 380 14.87 16.90 -12.28
C ASP A 380 14.33 16.16 -13.52
N VAL A 381 13.05 15.82 -13.52
CA VAL A 381 12.39 15.06 -14.59
C VAL A 381 12.52 15.73 -15.96
N PRO A 382 12.35 17.06 -16.14
CA PRO A 382 12.49 17.70 -17.45
C PRO A 382 13.85 17.45 -18.13
N ALA A 383 14.92 17.17 -17.36
CA ALA A 383 16.25 16.87 -17.89
C ALA A 383 16.37 15.45 -18.50
N ILE A 384 15.43 14.57 -18.25
CA ILE A 384 15.42 13.21 -18.84
C ILE A 384 15.17 13.34 -20.34
N ALA A 385 16.02 12.71 -21.15
CA ALA A 385 15.97 12.81 -22.59
C ALA A 385 14.76 12.08 -23.21
N GLY A 386 14.12 12.72 -24.19
CA GLY A 386 12.96 12.23 -24.93
C GLY A 386 11.63 12.62 -24.29
N PRO A 387 10.51 12.42 -25.01
CA PRO A 387 9.19 12.63 -24.47
C PRO A 387 8.92 11.59 -23.37
N LYS A 388 8.32 12.02 -22.29
CA LYS A 388 8.09 11.17 -21.12
C LYS A 388 6.70 11.35 -20.52
N PHE A 389 6.16 10.24 -20.05
CA PHE A 389 5.01 10.16 -19.18
C PHE A 389 5.51 9.94 -17.75
N THR A 390 5.22 10.88 -16.87
CA THR A 390 5.68 10.83 -15.48
C THR A 390 4.48 10.69 -14.56
N TYR A 391 4.45 9.59 -13.80
CA TYR A 391 3.48 9.36 -12.73
C TYR A 391 4.12 9.66 -11.38
N ILE A 392 3.46 10.50 -10.60
CA ILE A 392 3.90 10.97 -9.30
C ILE A 392 2.71 10.87 -8.36
N HIS A 393 2.83 10.03 -7.34
CA HIS A 393 1.86 9.96 -6.27
C HIS A 393 2.50 10.44 -4.97
N LEU A 394 1.99 11.51 -4.42
CA LEU A 394 2.42 12.09 -3.16
C LEU A 394 1.40 11.71 -2.09
N PHE A 395 1.83 10.93 -1.11
CA PHE A 395 0.99 10.46 0.00
C PHE A 395 0.69 11.57 1.02
N ILE A 396 0.44 12.78 0.50
CA ILE A 396 0.10 14.00 1.22
C ILE A 396 -1.05 14.73 0.48
N PRO A 397 -2.06 15.27 1.19
CA PRO A 397 -2.18 15.45 2.65
C PRO A 397 -2.76 14.26 3.43
N HIS A 398 -2.65 13.02 2.94
CA HIS A 398 -3.08 11.81 3.65
C HIS A 398 -2.35 11.63 4.99
N TYR A 399 -2.97 10.90 5.91
CA TYR A 399 -2.33 10.44 7.17
C TYR A 399 -1.09 9.56 6.89
N PRO A 400 0.00 9.66 7.68
CA PRO A 400 0.15 10.35 8.96
C PRO A 400 0.37 11.86 8.81
N TYR A 401 -0.19 12.66 9.74
CA TYR A 401 -0.09 14.11 9.69
C TYR A 401 1.19 14.60 10.35
N VAL A 402 2.29 14.52 9.64
CA VAL A 402 3.63 14.79 10.20
C VAL A 402 4.23 16.11 9.79
N PHE A 403 3.65 16.79 8.79
CA PHE A 403 4.11 18.11 8.36
C PHE A 403 3.24 19.21 8.92
N GLY A 404 3.87 20.21 9.55
CA GLY A 404 3.23 21.48 9.83
C GLY A 404 3.17 22.37 8.58
N PRO A 405 2.53 23.55 8.67
CA PRO A 405 2.26 24.43 7.52
C PRO A 405 3.50 24.92 6.76
N ASP A 406 4.65 24.95 7.42
CA ASP A 406 5.93 25.39 6.85
C ASP A 406 6.92 24.21 6.64
N GLY A 407 6.44 22.98 6.84
CA GLY A 407 7.21 21.75 6.66
C GLY A 407 7.97 21.30 7.90
N GLU A 408 7.73 21.94 9.04
CA GLU A 408 8.23 21.48 10.34
C GLU A 408 7.63 20.12 10.69
N ILE A 409 8.43 19.25 11.30
CA ILE A 409 7.96 17.90 11.66
C ILE A 409 7.18 17.94 12.97
N MET A 410 5.92 17.52 12.89
CA MET A 410 5.00 17.46 14.03
C MET A 410 5.34 16.26 14.92
N THR A 411 5.75 16.51 16.17
CA THR A 411 6.19 15.47 17.11
C THR A 411 5.11 15.01 18.09
N ASP A 412 3.97 15.69 18.14
CA ASP A 412 2.85 15.31 19.01
C ASP A 412 2.22 14.00 18.50
N PRO A 413 2.19 12.93 19.33
CA PRO A 413 1.61 11.65 18.95
C PRO A 413 0.16 11.70 18.46
N GLY A 414 -0.63 12.70 18.86
CA GLY A 414 -1.99 12.88 18.38
C GLY A 414 -2.12 12.94 16.86
N TYR A 415 -1.08 13.40 16.15
CA TYR A 415 -1.07 13.52 14.69
C TYR A 415 -0.77 12.22 13.95
N TYR A 416 -0.19 11.21 14.61
CA TYR A 416 0.25 9.97 13.95
C TYR A 416 0.01 8.67 14.74
N SER A 417 -0.46 8.73 15.99
CA SER A 417 -0.82 7.56 16.79
C SER A 417 -2.32 7.28 16.71
N GLY A 418 -2.72 6.62 15.63
CA GLY A 418 -4.08 6.52 15.23
C GLY A 418 -5.02 5.66 16.08
N ASP A 419 -5.82 6.31 16.90
CA ASP A 419 -7.15 5.81 17.25
C ASP A 419 -8.16 6.65 16.43
N ARG A 420 -8.23 6.38 15.12
CA ARG A 420 -9.10 7.09 14.19
C ARG A 420 -10.54 6.96 14.63
N GLY A 421 -11.27 8.08 14.66
CA GLY A 421 -12.71 8.11 14.94
C GLY A 421 -13.11 8.47 16.37
N SER A 422 -12.17 8.65 17.31
CA SER A 422 -12.52 9.27 18.61
C SER A 422 -12.65 10.79 18.48
N ALA A 423 -13.52 11.43 19.27
CA ALA A 423 -13.72 12.89 19.22
C ALA A 423 -12.42 13.69 19.47
N ILE A 424 -11.51 13.16 20.29
CA ILE A 424 -10.20 13.77 20.55
C ILE A 424 -9.31 13.69 19.31
N ASN A 425 -9.34 12.60 18.57
CA ASN A 425 -8.53 12.41 17.37
C ASN A 425 -9.04 13.22 16.18
N ARG A 426 -10.35 13.49 16.08
CA ARG A 426 -10.90 14.31 15.01
C ARG A 426 -10.25 15.70 14.95
N THR A 427 -10.03 16.36 16.08
CA THR A 427 -9.36 17.68 16.12
C THR A 427 -7.91 17.59 15.61
N TYR A 428 -7.18 16.51 15.94
CA TYR A 428 -5.84 16.30 15.42
C TYR A 428 -5.85 15.95 13.92
N GLU A 429 -6.83 15.18 13.47
CA GLU A 429 -7.00 14.84 12.06
C GLU A 429 -7.28 16.09 11.22
N GLU A 430 -8.28 16.89 11.60
CA GLU A 430 -8.65 18.11 10.88
C GLU A 430 -7.49 19.11 10.84
N LYS A 431 -6.86 19.40 11.99
CA LYS A 431 -5.73 20.30 12.07
C LYS A 431 -4.51 19.78 11.32
N GLY A 432 -4.19 18.50 11.45
CA GLY A 432 -3.06 17.88 10.79
C GLY A 432 -3.24 17.84 9.29
N TYR A 433 -4.43 17.53 8.82
CA TYR A 433 -4.78 17.56 7.42
C TYR A 433 -4.65 18.98 6.84
N ILE A 434 -5.21 20.01 7.50
CA ILE A 434 -5.07 21.42 7.07
C ILE A 434 -3.60 21.83 7.02
N ASN A 435 -2.79 21.48 8.02
CA ASN A 435 -1.35 21.77 8.01
C ASN A 435 -0.66 21.17 6.76
N GLN A 436 -0.97 19.93 6.42
CA GLN A 436 -0.39 19.26 5.26
C GLN A 436 -0.92 19.83 3.93
N VAL A 437 -2.17 20.25 3.87
CA VAL A 437 -2.70 21.00 2.72
C VAL A 437 -1.90 22.30 2.54
N GLN A 438 -1.70 23.09 3.59
CA GLN A 438 -0.92 24.32 3.53
C GLN A 438 0.53 24.09 3.12
N TYR A 439 1.14 23.02 3.61
CA TYR A 439 2.50 22.66 3.23
C TYR A 439 2.61 22.27 1.77
N ILE A 440 1.73 21.38 1.29
CA ILE A 440 1.80 20.94 -0.10
C ILE A 440 1.46 22.07 -1.08
N ASP A 441 0.52 22.97 -0.76
CA ASP A 441 0.22 24.15 -1.58
C ASP A 441 1.46 25.02 -1.79
N LYS A 442 2.21 25.29 -0.71
CA LYS A 442 3.45 26.07 -0.77
C LYS A 442 4.55 25.38 -1.59
N ARG A 443 4.62 24.05 -1.53
CA ARG A 443 5.69 23.28 -2.18
C ARG A 443 5.38 23.00 -3.65
N ILE A 444 4.14 22.73 -4.01
CA ILE A 444 3.80 22.27 -5.37
C ILE A 444 3.82 23.41 -6.40
N VAL A 445 3.42 24.63 -6.02
CA VAL A 445 3.38 25.78 -6.94
C VAL A 445 4.76 26.08 -7.59
N PRO A 446 5.86 26.27 -6.84
CA PRO A 446 7.17 26.50 -7.44
C PRO A 446 7.68 25.28 -8.23
N ILE A 447 7.29 24.07 -7.86
CA ILE A 447 7.61 22.85 -8.61
C ILE A 447 6.93 22.89 -9.98
N LEU A 448 5.62 23.13 -10.04
CA LEU A 448 4.86 23.24 -11.28
C LEU A 448 5.44 24.33 -12.20
N GLN A 449 5.75 25.51 -11.63
CA GLN A 449 6.38 26.60 -12.38
C GLN A 449 7.73 26.16 -12.96
N THR A 450 8.50 25.40 -12.19
CA THR A 450 9.81 24.89 -12.65
C THR A 450 9.66 23.86 -13.77
N ILE A 451 8.69 22.95 -13.65
CA ILE A 451 8.38 21.99 -14.71
C ILE A 451 7.98 22.70 -16.00
N ILE A 452 7.07 23.66 -15.92
CA ILE A 452 6.61 24.43 -17.09
C ILE A 452 7.79 25.16 -17.76
N ASN A 453 8.65 25.80 -16.97
CA ASN A 453 9.77 26.60 -17.48
C ASN A 453 10.94 25.74 -18.01
N LYS A 454 11.18 24.56 -17.45
CA LYS A 454 12.28 23.68 -17.85
C LYS A 454 11.92 22.66 -18.93
N SER A 455 10.65 22.40 -19.15
CA SER A 455 10.22 21.48 -20.21
C SER A 455 10.53 22.06 -21.58
N LYS A 456 11.04 21.24 -22.48
CA LYS A 456 11.43 21.66 -23.84
C LYS A 456 10.23 22.20 -24.62
N ASN A 457 9.09 21.56 -24.50
CA ASN A 457 7.80 21.99 -25.03
C ASN A 457 6.86 22.22 -23.85
N PRO A 458 5.85 23.10 -23.96
CA PRO A 458 4.85 23.25 -22.91
C PRO A 458 4.28 21.88 -22.51
N PRO A 459 4.41 21.45 -21.25
CA PRO A 459 4.02 20.12 -20.82
C PRO A 459 2.49 19.98 -20.71
N ILE A 460 2.01 18.75 -20.65
CA ILE A 460 0.65 18.42 -20.21
C ILE A 460 0.76 18.04 -18.72
N ILE A 461 0.01 18.70 -17.83
CA ILE A 461 0.04 18.39 -16.40
C ILE A 461 -1.38 18.17 -15.91
N THR A 462 -1.61 17.03 -15.28
CA THR A 462 -2.79 16.75 -14.46
C THR A 462 -2.38 16.77 -13.00
N LEU A 463 -2.91 17.69 -12.20
CA LEU A 463 -2.75 17.76 -10.75
C LEU A 463 -4.09 17.42 -10.11
N MET A 464 -4.14 16.39 -9.29
CA MET A 464 -5.41 15.90 -8.77
C MET A 464 -5.32 15.29 -7.37
N GLY A 465 -6.44 15.34 -6.63
CA GLY A 465 -6.69 14.41 -5.55
C GLY A 465 -7.30 13.11 -6.09
N ASP A 466 -7.06 12.01 -5.44
CA ASP A 466 -7.61 10.70 -5.80
C ASP A 466 -8.97 10.42 -5.13
N HIS A 467 -9.15 10.88 -3.90
CA HIS A 467 -10.41 10.93 -3.14
C HIS A 467 -10.34 11.98 -2.02
N GLY A 468 -11.45 12.28 -1.34
CA GLY A 468 -11.45 13.19 -0.20
C GLY A 468 -11.13 12.51 1.14
N LEU A 469 -11.12 13.29 2.22
CA LEU A 469 -10.58 12.91 3.53
C LEU A 469 -11.40 11.85 4.26
N ASN A 470 -12.73 11.97 4.28
CA ASN A 470 -13.63 11.11 5.06
C ASN A 470 -14.87 10.71 4.27
N ASP A 471 -15.69 9.81 4.79
CA ASP A 471 -16.82 9.22 4.09
C ASP A 471 -17.83 10.26 3.55
N ALA A 472 -17.99 11.40 4.23
CA ALA A 472 -18.91 12.44 3.82
C ALA A 472 -18.42 13.22 2.58
N ASN A 473 -17.10 13.37 2.41
CA ASN A 473 -16.50 14.21 1.38
C ASN A 473 -15.50 13.48 0.46
N ARG A 474 -15.40 12.16 0.54
CA ARG A 474 -14.54 11.34 -0.33
C ARG A 474 -14.80 11.55 -1.83
N GLN A 475 -15.94 12.14 -2.18
CA GLN A 475 -16.35 12.38 -3.56
C GLN A 475 -15.94 13.76 -4.09
N THR A 476 -15.24 14.57 -3.32
CA THR A 476 -14.82 15.91 -3.72
C THR A 476 -13.30 15.97 -3.79
N VAL A 477 -12.76 16.26 -4.95
CA VAL A 477 -11.30 16.29 -5.16
C VAL A 477 -10.88 17.49 -5.98
N LEU A 478 -9.66 17.97 -5.73
CA LEU A 478 -8.97 18.87 -6.64
C LEU A 478 -8.78 18.17 -7.98
N LEU A 479 -9.18 18.81 -9.07
CA LEU A 479 -8.81 18.44 -10.44
C LEU A 479 -8.35 19.67 -11.18
N ALA A 480 -7.07 19.75 -11.50
CA ALA A 480 -6.46 20.87 -12.18
C ALA A 480 -5.62 20.39 -13.38
N TYR A 481 -5.74 21.07 -14.49
CA TYR A 481 -5.12 20.68 -15.75
C TYR A 481 -4.36 21.84 -16.37
N TYR A 482 -3.11 21.64 -16.70
CA TYR A 482 -2.34 22.52 -17.57
C TYR A 482 -2.24 21.84 -18.93
N LEU A 483 -3.03 22.33 -19.89
CA LEU A 483 -3.11 21.79 -21.24
C LEU A 483 -2.67 22.84 -22.25
N PRO A 484 -1.52 22.70 -22.90
CA PRO A 484 -1.01 23.70 -23.83
C PRO A 484 -1.89 23.86 -25.08
N GLY A 485 -1.79 25.02 -25.72
CA GLY A 485 -2.58 25.33 -26.91
C GLY A 485 -4.07 25.49 -26.58
N ASN A 486 -4.92 24.75 -27.27
CA ASN A 486 -6.38 24.86 -27.13
C ASN A 486 -7.02 23.82 -26.20
N GLY A 487 -6.18 22.97 -25.57
CA GLY A 487 -6.67 21.83 -24.78
C GLY A 487 -7.56 22.24 -23.60
N ALA A 488 -7.25 23.37 -22.95
CA ALA A 488 -8.06 23.88 -21.84
C ALA A 488 -9.51 24.22 -22.24
N ALA A 489 -9.76 24.58 -23.47
CA ALA A 489 -11.13 24.90 -23.97
C ALA A 489 -12.03 23.66 -24.08
N LYS A 490 -11.47 22.45 -23.98
CA LYS A 490 -12.22 21.18 -24.01
C LYS A 490 -12.65 20.74 -22.61
N LEU A 491 -12.09 21.35 -21.56
CA LEU A 491 -12.37 21.00 -20.17
C LEU A 491 -13.72 21.60 -19.73
N TYR A 492 -14.35 20.94 -18.76
CA TYR A 492 -15.63 21.35 -18.21
C TYR A 492 -15.65 21.12 -16.68
N SER A 493 -16.53 21.80 -15.97
CA SER A 493 -16.52 21.91 -14.51
C SER A 493 -16.68 20.57 -13.78
N THR A 494 -17.39 19.61 -14.37
CA THR A 494 -17.70 18.30 -13.77
C THR A 494 -16.81 17.19 -14.29
N ILE A 495 -15.74 17.49 -15.05
CA ILE A 495 -14.84 16.47 -15.57
C ILE A 495 -14.33 15.56 -14.46
N SER A 496 -14.30 14.26 -14.71
CA SER A 496 -13.77 13.26 -13.76
C SER A 496 -12.54 12.54 -14.34
N PRO A 497 -11.73 11.90 -13.49
CA PRO A 497 -10.45 11.27 -13.90
C PRO A 497 -10.56 10.33 -15.10
N VAL A 498 -11.64 9.56 -15.22
CA VAL A 498 -11.87 8.62 -16.34
C VAL A 498 -11.84 9.31 -17.71
N ASN A 499 -12.20 10.59 -17.76
CA ASN A 499 -12.24 11.39 -18.99
C ASN A 499 -10.96 12.17 -19.27
N SER A 500 -10.04 12.27 -18.29
CA SER A 500 -8.81 13.06 -18.43
C SER A 500 -7.97 12.64 -19.64
N PHE A 501 -7.59 11.36 -19.70
CA PHE A 501 -6.77 10.87 -20.83
C PHE A 501 -7.57 10.64 -22.10
N ARG A 502 -8.89 10.46 -22.05
CA ARG A 502 -9.74 10.47 -23.24
C ARG A 502 -9.63 11.81 -23.95
N LEU A 503 -9.75 12.90 -23.20
CA LEU A 503 -9.62 14.25 -23.73
C LEU A 503 -8.18 14.57 -24.17
N ILE A 504 -7.18 14.21 -23.38
CA ILE A 504 -5.77 14.43 -23.71
C ILE A 504 -5.39 13.69 -25.00
N PHE A 505 -5.80 12.44 -25.15
CA PHE A 505 -5.50 11.64 -26.33
C PHE A 505 -6.22 12.13 -27.59
N ASP A 506 -7.45 12.63 -27.44
CA ASP A 506 -8.18 13.25 -28.54
C ASP A 506 -7.51 14.53 -29.02
N GLU A 507 -7.15 15.42 -28.08
CA GLU A 507 -6.61 16.73 -28.42
C GLU A 507 -5.18 16.67 -28.97
N TYR A 508 -4.32 15.83 -28.35
CA TYR A 508 -2.89 15.85 -28.65
C TYR A 508 -2.41 14.68 -29.53
N PHE A 509 -3.18 13.61 -29.63
CA PHE A 509 -2.74 12.39 -30.32
C PHE A 509 -3.70 11.92 -31.41
N GLY A 510 -4.71 12.74 -31.75
CA GLY A 510 -5.65 12.45 -32.82
C GLY A 510 -6.49 11.19 -32.60
N ALA A 511 -6.66 10.78 -31.35
CA ALA A 511 -7.58 9.71 -30.98
C ALA A 511 -9.03 10.20 -31.16
N ASN A 512 -9.99 9.32 -30.92
CA ASN A 512 -11.41 9.66 -30.96
C ASN A 512 -12.14 8.89 -29.84
N TYR A 513 -11.76 9.19 -28.59
CA TYR A 513 -12.36 8.58 -27.42
C TYR A 513 -13.68 9.29 -27.06
N PRO A 514 -14.83 8.63 -27.14
CA PRO A 514 -16.07 9.25 -26.62
C PRO A 514 -15.93 9.48 -25.12
N LEU A 515 -16.34 10.65 -24.63
CA LEU A 515 -16.38 10.90 -23.21
C LEU A 515 -17.41 9.96 -22.53
N LEU A 516 -17.07 9.48 -21.37
CA LEU A 516 -17.96 8.69 -20.52
C LEU A 516 -18.76 9.60 -19.59
N PRO A 517 -19.95 9.19 -19.12
CA PRO A 517 -20.65 9.91 -18.06
C PRO A 517 -19.73 10.08 -16.83
N ASP A 518 -19.68 11.29 -16.25
CA ASP A 518 -18.88 11.58 -15.06
C ASP A 518 -19.60 11.04 -13.82
N GLN A 519 -19.23 9.84 -13.39
CA GLN A 519 -19.84 9.15 -12.26
C GLN A 519 -18.81 8.88 -11.15
N SER A 520 -19.27 8.93 -9.91
CA SER A 520 -18.51 8.52 -8.72
C SER A 520 -19.20 7.35 -8.04
N TYR A 521 -18.43 6.37 -7.61
CA TYR A 521 -18.92 5.17 -6.94
C TYR A 521 -18.45 5.15 -5.49
N ILE A 522 -19.40 5.00 -4.54
CA ILE A 522 -19.12 4.88 -3.10
C ILE A 522 -18.97 3.41 -2.72
N SER A 523 -19.77 2.55 -3.33
CA SER A 523 -19.80 1.10 -3.11
C SER A 523 -20.20 0.40 -4.41
N ASP A 524 -20.30 -0.90 -4.35
CA ASP A 524 -20.54 -1.79 -5.50
C ASP A 524 -21.78 -1.49 -6.33
N ILE A 525 -22.70 -0.65 -5.85
CA ILE A 525 -24.03 -0.53 -6.41
C ILE A 525 -24.49 0.95 -6.47
N GLU A 526 -23.85 1.86 -5.72
CA GLU A 526 -24.35 3.24 -5.60
C GLU A 526 -23.44 4.25 -6.28
N THR A 527 -24.00 4.94 -7.28
CA THR A 527 -23.46 6.22 -7.74
C THR A 527 -23.80 7.29 -6.71
N ALA A 528 -22.79 8.01 -6.26
CA ALA A 528 -22.97 9.10 -5.34
C ALA A 528 -23.46 10.36 -6.05
N ALA A 529 -24.47 11.00 -5.50
CA ALA A 529 -24.78 12.40 -5.82
C ALA A 529 -23.69 13.30 -5.21
N ASP A 530 -23.45 14.47 -5.83
CA ASP A 530 -22.57 15.46 -5.21
C ASP A 530 -23.24 16.00 -3.94
N ALA A 531 -22.49 16.04 -2.84
CA ALA A 531 -22.98 16.56 -1.56
C ALA A 531 -23.15 18.11 -1.58
N TYR A 532 -22.60 18.77 -2.62
CA TYR A 532 -22.57 20.22 -2.72
C TYR A 532 -23.54 20.70 -3.80
N PRO A 533 -24.55 21.54 -3.44
CA PRO A 533 -25.66 21.88 -4.32
C PRO A 533 -25.26 22.55 -5.63
N ASP A 534 -24.19 23.35 -5.60
CA ASP A 534 -23.70 24.08 -6.80
C ASP A 534 -23.04 23.14 -7.83
N CYS A 535 -22.81 21.90 -7.49
CA CYS A 535 -22.24 20.86 -8.34
C CYS A 535 -23.19 19.69 -8.57
N ALA A 536 -24.44 19.79 -8.14
CA ALA A 536 -25.48 18.83 -8.52
C ALA A 536 -25.74 18.91 -10.03
N PRO A 537 -25.94 17.76 -10.74
CA PRO A 537 -26.20 17.75 -12.18
C PRO A 537 -27.52 18.41 -12.54
#